data_92384e046d0276f9be9c75987d2a783a
#
_entry.id   92384e046d0276f9be9c75987d2a783a
#
_cell.length_a   1.000
_cell.length_b   1.000
_cell.length_c   1.000
_cell.angle_alpha   90.00
_cell.angle_beta   90.00
_cell.angle_gamma   90.00
#
_symmetry.space_group_name_H-M   'P 1'
#
loop_
_entity.id
_entity.type
_entity.pdbx_description
1 polymer ?
#
loop_
_entity_poly.entity_id
_entity_poly.type
_entity_poly.pdbx_seq_one_letter_code
_entity_poly.pdbx_strand_id
1 'polypeptide(L)'
;LVDKAMKDGMKGIAVTDHGNMFAIKEFTNYVNKKNGGPKGEIKDLKKRIAAIEAGEVECADKDAEIADCKAKIADAEGRLFKPIIGCEMYVARRTMDKKEGKPDQSGYHLIVLAKNEKGYHNLIKLVSRAWTKGYYMRPRTDRNELEKYHEGLIICSACLGGEVPKKITQGLLAEAEEAIQWYKNLFGDDYYLEMQRHK
;
A
#
# COMPACT_ATOMS: atom_id res chain seq x y z
N LEU A 1 -9.89 13.18 -5.63
CA LEU A 1 -8.59 12.51 -5.76
C LEU A 1 -8.66 11.37 -6.77
N VAL A 2 -9.47 10.30 -6.53
CA VAL A 2 -9.60 9.13 -7.40
C VAL A 2 -9.99 9.51 -8.83
N ASP A 3 -11.03 10.32 -9.03
CA ASP A 3 -11.48 10.75 -10.37
C ASP A 3 -10.38 11.49 -11.15
N LYS A 4 -9.59 12.33 -10.46
CA LYS A 4 -8.47 13.02 -11.07
C LYS A 4 -7.38 12.04 -11.50
N ALA A 5 -7.02 11.08 -10.63
CA ALA A 5 -6.03 10.06 -10.93
C ALA A 5 -6.47 9.18 -12.13
N MET A 6 -7.75 8.75 -12.16
CA MET A 6 -8.32 8.02 -13.29
C MET A 6 -8.29 8.84 -14.58
N LYS A 7 -8.66 10.13 -14.52
CA LYS A 7 -8.63 11.04 -15.67
C LYS A 7 -7.20 11.23 -16.21
N ASP A 8 -6.22 11.22 -15.33
CA ASP A 8 -4.79 11.34 -15.69
C ASP A 8 -4.18 10.02 -16.21
N GLY A 9 -5.00 8.96 -16.35
CA GLY A 9 -4.57 7.65 -16.84
C GLY A 9 -3.83 6.79 -15.82
N MET A 10 -3.83 7.16 -14.54
CA MET A 10 -3.23 6.34 -13.49
C MET A 10 -4.02 5.05 -13.28
N LYS A 11 -3.32 3.95 -13.06
CA LYS A 11 -3.93 2.63 -12.80
C LYS A 11 -4.28 2.38 -11.32
N GLY A 12 -3.85 3.24 -10.44
CA GLY A 12 -4.08 3.17 -9.00
C GLY A 12 -3.53 4.40 -8.29
N ILE A 13 -3.88 4.55 -7.02
CA ILE A 13 -3.34 5.59 -6.15
C ILE A 13 -3.27 5.07 -4.72
N ALA A 14 -2.27 5.53 -3.98
CA ALA A 14 -2.13 5.23 -2.56
C ALA A 14 -2.77 6.32 -1.69
N VAL A 15 -3.32 5.91 -0.55
CA VAL A 15 -3.69 6.79 0.55
C VAL A 15 -2.85 6.41 1.76
N THR A 16 -2.12 7.38 2.32
CA THR A 16 -1.13 7.20 3.37
C THR A 16 -1.28 8.30 4.42
N ASP A 17 -2.39 8.28 5.15
CA ASP A 17 -2.67 9.24 6.23
C ASP A 17 -1.56 9.20 7.30
N HIS A 18 -1.30 10.35 7.93
CA HIS A 18 -0.29 10.48 8.98
C HIS A 18 -0.70 9.74 10.27
N GLY A 19 -0.04 8.63 10.53
CA GLY A 19 -0.19 7.84 11.76
C GLY A 19 -1.55 7.14 11.93
N ASN A 20 -2.38 7.09 10.91
CA ASN A 20 -3.69 6.44 10.97
C ASN A 20 -4.13 5.87 9.62
N MET A 21 -5.32 5.24 9.61
CA MET A 21 -5.92 4.62 8.41
C MET A 21 -7.39 5.06 8.26
N PHE A 22 -7.75 6.26 8.70
CA PHE A 22 -9.16 6.67 8.79
C PHE A 22 -9.82 6.83 7.42
N ALA A 23 -9.09 7.30 6.40
CA ALA A 23 -9.64 7.48 5.06
C ALA A 23 -9.83 6.16 4.29
N ILE A 24 -9.25 5.05 4.72
CA ILE A 24 -9.20 3.80 3.95
C ILE A 24 -10.60 3.25 3.61
N LYS A 25 -11.54 3.30 4.55
CA LYS A 25 -12.91 2.80 4.34
C LYS A 25 -13.62 3.56 3.23
N GLU A 26 -13.62 4.88 3.31
CA GLU A 26 -14.25 5.75 2.32
C GLU A 26 -13.55 5.61 0.95
N PHE A 27 -12.24 5.65 0.96
CA PHE A 27 -11.40 5.50 -0.23
C PHE A 27 -11.68 4.19 -0.98
N THR A 28 -11.64 3.05 -0.27
CA THR A 28 -11.88 1.74 -0.88
C THR A 28 -13.31 1.57 -1.38
N ASN A 29 -14.31 2.08 -0.64
CA ASN A 29 -15.70 2.07 -1.07
C ASN A 29 -15.89 2.89 -2.35
N TYR A 30 -15.27 4.06 -2.44
CA TYR A 30 -15.35 4.91 -3.62
C TYR A 30 -14.72 4.23 -4.84
N VAL A 31 -13.52 3.67 -4.70
CA VAL A 31 -12.87 2.91 -5.79
C VAL A 31 -13.69 1.70 -6.20
N ASN A 32 -14.25 0.95 -5.25
CA ASN A 32 -15.11 -0.19 -5.55
C ASN A 32 -16.36 0.21 -6.36
N LYS A 33 -16.96 1.37 -6.03
CA LYS A 33 -18.07 1.93 -6.81
C LYS A 33 -17.64 2.25 -8.25
N LYS A 34 -16.47 2.87 -8.46
CA LYS A 34 -15.94 3.16 -9.81
C LYS A 34 -15.63 1.90 -10.59
N ASN A 35 -15.16 0.87 -9.93
CA ASN A 35 -14.87 -0.44 -10.53
C ASN A 35 -16.11 -1.31 -10.78
N GLY A 36 -17.30 -0.87 -10.40
CA GLY A 36 -18.53 -1.66 -10.47
C GLY A 36 -18.87 -2.15 -11.88
N GLY A 37 -18.75 -1.27 -12.89
CA GLY A 37 -18.98 -1.61 -14.30
C GLY A 37 -18.04 -2.70 -14.80
N PRO A 38 -16.70 -2.46 -14.79
CA PRO A 38 -15.74 -3.48 -15.22
C PRO A 38 -15.85 -4.81 -14.45
N LYS A 39 -16.09 -4.78 -13.14
CA LYS A 39 -16.29 -6.01 -12.35
C LYS A 39 -17.56 -6.77 -12.75
N GLY A 40 -18.65 -6.06 -13.06
CA GLY A 40 -19.88 -6.66 -13.56
C GLY A 40 -19.64 -7.35 -14.89
N GLU A 41 -19.02 -6.68 -15.84
CA GLU A 41 -18.66 -7.21 -17.15
C GLU A 41 -17.80 -8.48 -17.04
N ILE A 42 -16.75 -8.46 -16.23
CA ILE A 42 -15.89 -9.62 -15.98
C ILE A 42 -16.71 -10.80 -15.43
N LYS A 43 -17.62 -10.53 -14.49
CA LYS A 43 -18.46 -11.56 -13.88
C LYS A 43 -19.38 -12.21 -14.93
N ASP A 44 -20.01 -11.41 -15.79
CA ASP A 44 -20.94 -11.90 -16.79
C ASP A 44 -20.21 -12.68 -17.91
N LEU A 45 -19.04 -12.21 -18.34
CA LEU A 45 -18.19 -12.91 -19.30
C LEU A 45 -17.69 -14.26 -18.74
N LYS A 46 -17.28 -14.31 -17.47
CA LYS A 46 -16.90 -15.58 -16.82
C LYS A 46 -18.05 -16.57 -16.73
N LYS A 47 -19.27 -16.10 -16.46
CA LYS A 47 -20.46 -16.95 -16.49
C LYS A 47 -20.74 -17.48 -17.90
N ARG A 48 -20.59 -16.63 -18.94
CA ARG A 48 -20.77 -17.04 -20.33
C ARG A 48 -19.77 -18.12 -20.73
N ILE A 49 -18.48 -17.97 -20.38
CA ILE A 49 -17.46 -19.01 -20.61
C ILE A 49 -17.89 -20.32 -19.96
N ALA A 50 -18.27 -20.30 -18.69
CA ALA A 50 -18.71 -21.51 -17.98
C ALA A 50 -19.92 -22.19 -18.63
N ALA A 51 -20.90 -21.43 -19.10
CA ALA A 51 -22.08 -21.97 -19.80
C ALA A 51 -21.73 -22.59 -21.18
N ILE A 52 -20.78 -21.99 -21.92
CA ILE A 52 -20.23 -22.55 -23.17
C ILE A 52 -19.48 -23.86 -22.91
N GLU A 53 -18.63 -23.88 -21.89
CA GLU A 53 -17.86 -25.08 -21.49
C GLU A 53 -18.79 -26.22 -21.03
N ALA A 54 -19.89 -25.91 -20.33
CA ALA A 54 -20.89 -26.86 -19.89
C ALA A 54 -21.84 -27.33 -21.04
N GLY A 55 -21.78 -26.71 -22.22
CA GLY A 55 -22.65 -27.02 -23.33
C GLY A 55 -24.09 -26.51 -23.18
N GLU A 56 -24.30 -25.55 -22.26
CA GLU A 56 -25.64 -24.93 -22.03
C GLU A 56 -25.97 -23.85 -23.05
N VAL A 57 -24.98 -23.40 -23.84
CA VAL A 57 -25.12 -22.40 -24.90
C VAL A 57 -24.61 -22.98 -26.20
N GLU A 58 -25.45 -22.98 -27.23
CA GLU A 58 -25.05 -23.34 -28.59
C GLU A 58 -24.26 -22.17 -29.21
N CYS A 59 -23.06 -22.44 -29.72
CA CYS A 59 -22.25 -21.52 -30.48
C CYS A 59 -21.57 -22.24 -31.66
N ALA A 60 -21.39 -21.52 -32.76
CA ALA A 60 -20.84 -22.07 -34.00
C ALA A 60 -19.39 -22.49 -33.86
N ASP A 61 -18.61 -21.71 -33.06
CA ASP A 61 -17.20 -21.98 -32.74
C ASP A 61 -16.97 -21.66 -31.27
N LYS A 62 -16.90 -22.70 -30.44
CA LYS A 62 -16.75 -22.59 -28.98
C LYS A 62 -15.41 -21.97 -28.61
N ASP A 63 -14.33 -22.36 -29.29
CA ASP A 63 -12.99 -21.92 -28.96
C ASP A 63 -12.79 -20.44 -29.32
N ALA A 64 -13.34 -20.00 -30.46
CA ALA A 64 -13.30 -18.59 -30.86
C ALA A 64 -14.11 -17.71 -29.90
N GLU A 65 -15.29 -18.17 -29.45
CA GLU A 65 -16.13 -17.38 -28.52
C GLU A 65 -15.53 -17.29 -27.12
N ILE A 66 -14.94 -18.36 -26.62
CA ILE A 66 -14.19 -18.35 -25.35
C ILE A 66 -12.97 -17.42 -25.44
N ALA A 67 -12.25 -17.43 -26.56
CA ALA A 67 -11.11 -16.54 -26.78
C ALA A 67 -11.54 -15.07 -26.81
N ASP A 68 -12.65 -14.71 -27.46
CA ASP A 68 -13.22 -13.36 -27.46
C ASP A 68 -13.63 -12.93 -26.04
N CYS A 69 -14.33 -13.80 -25.29
CA CYS A 69 -14.68 -13.52 -23.90
C CYS A 69 -13.43 -13.28 -23.02
N LYS A 70 -12.37 -14.07 -23.18
CA LYS A 70 -11.10 -13.87 -22.46
C LYS A 70 -10.43 -12.56 -22.83
N ALA A 71 -10.43 -12.17 -24.09
CA ALA A 71 -9.90 -10.88 -24.54
C ALA A 71 -10.67 -9.70 -23.92
N LYS A 72 -12.00 -9.77 -23.87
CA LYS A 72 -12.85 -8.76 -23.23
C LYS A 72 -12.64 -8.71 -21.72
N ILE A 73 -12.42 -9.84 -21.06
CA ILE A 73 -12.06 -9.88 -19.63
C ILE A 73 -10.74 -9.15 -19.41
N ALA A 74 -9.71 -9.42 -20.21
CA ALA A 74 -8.41 -8.75 -20.09
C ALA A 74 -8.52 -7.23 -20.28
N ASP A 75 -9.34 -6.75 -21.23
CA ASP A 75 -9.63 -5.33 -21.39
C ASP A 75 -10.33 -4.75 -20.15
N ALA A 76 -11.37 -5.42 -19.66
CA ALA A 76 -12.10 -4.98 -18.46
C ALA A 76 -11.19 -4.97 -17.20
N GLU A 77 -10.31 -5.95 -17.04
CA GLU A 77 -9.29 -5.97 -15.98
C GLU A 77 -8.31 -4.80 -16.12
N GLY A 78 -7.92 -4.44 -17.33
CA GLY A 78 -7.09 -3.26 -17.63
C GLY A 78 -7.74 -1.93 -17.28
N ARG A 79 -9.07 -1.87 -17.17
CA ARG A 79 -9.85 -0.68 -16.75
C ARG A 79 -10.06 -0.58 -15.24
N LEU A 80 -9.73 -1.61 -14.47
CA LEU A 80 -9.83 -1.57 -13.00
C LEU A 80 -8.82 -0.60 -12.42
N PHE A 81 -9.31 0.26 -11.51
CA PHE A 81 -8.46 1.16 -10.74
C PHE A 81 -8.08 0.52 -9.40
N LYS A 82 -6.80 0.53 -9.04
CA LYS A 82 -6.29 -0.14 -7.85
C LYS A 82 -6.23 0.80 -6.65
N PRO A 83 -6.97 0.55 -5.57
CA PRO A 83 -6.75 1.24 -4.30
C PRO A 83 -5.49 0.65 -3.63
N ILE A 84 -4.52 1.51 -3.29
CA ILE A 84 -3.33 1.11 -2.55
C ILE A 84 -3.48 1.63 -1.13
N ILE A 85 -3.52 0.72 -0.19
CA ILE A 85 -3.75 1.00 1.23
C ILE A 85 -2.42 1.18 1.94
N GLY A 86 -2.26 2.28 2.65
CA GLY A 86 -1.04 2.56 3.40
C GLY A 86 -1.25 3.48 4.59
N CYS A 87 -0.15 3.82 5.22
CA CYS A 87 -0.06 4.79 6.30
C CYS A 87 1.34 5.42 6.27
N GLU A 88 1.43 6.73 6.48
CA GLU A 88 2.68 7.38 6.81
C GLU A 88 2.91 7.25 8.31
N MET A 89 3.72 6.29 8.72
CA MET A 89 3.97 5.98 10.12
C MET A 89 5.09 6.83 10.71
N TYR A 90 5.08 6.98 12.04
CA TYR A 90 6.15 7.57 12.81
C TYR A 90 6.97 6.46 13.47
N VAL A 91 8.23 6.28 13.06
CA VAL A 91 9.16 5.29 13.63
C VAL A 91 9.98 5.95 14.73
N ALA A 92 9.82 5.49 15.96
CA ALA A 92 10.58 6.01 17.10
C ALA A 92 12.09 5.93 16.87
N ARG A 93 12.83 6.97 17.26
CA ARG A 93 14.30 7.02 17.11
C ARG A 93 15.02 6.03 18.01
N ARG A 94 14.40 5.68 19.12
CA ARG A 94 14.81 4.64 20.06
C ARG A 94 13.78 3.51 19.99
N THR A 95 13.09 3.21 21.06
CA THR A 95 11.97 2.27 21.11
C THR A 95 10.68 3.02 21.46
N MET A 96 9.52 2.49 21.06
CA MET A 96 8.24 3.19 21.22
C MET A 96 7.77 3.33 22.68
N ASP A 97 8.35 2.53 23.60
CA ASP A 97 8.12 2.61 25.05
C ASP A 97 8.84 3.77 25.71
N LYS A 98 9.92 4.29 25.11
CA LYS A 98 10.62 5.49 25.57
C LYS A 98 9.78 6.75 25.32
N LYS A 99 9.51 7.51 26.40
CA LYS A 99 8.62 8.68 26.38
C LYS A 99 9.25 9.84 27.17
N GLU A 100 10.50 10.18 26.81
CA GLU A 100 11.38 11.06 27.57
C GLU A 100 11.81 12.27 26.73
N GLY A 101 11.08 13.38 26.84
CA GLY A 101 11.47 14.67 26.26
C GLY A 101 11.45 14.71 24.72
N LYS A 102 12.11 15.73 24.15
CA LYS A 102 12.09 16.03 22.72
C LYS A 102 12.51 14.88 21.78
N PRO A 103 13.50 14.03 22.09
CA PRO A 103 13.90 12.96 21.19
C PRO A 103 12.78 11.96 20.87
N ASP A 104 11.88 11.76 21.83
CA ASP A 104 10.79 10.77 21.71
C ASP A 104 9.46 11.36 21.28
N GLN A 105 9.30 12.69 21.21
CA GLN A 105 8.03 13.36 20.89
C GLN A 105 7.57 13.07 19.45
N SER A 106 8.49 12.72 18.54
CA SER A 106 8.20 12.39 17.16
C SER A 106 9.12 11.28 16.69
N GLY A 107 8.69 10.54 15.67
CA GLY A 107 9.50 9.54 14.97
C GLY A 107 9.98 10.04 13.61
N TYR A 108 10.73 9.18 12.93
CA TYR A 108 10.99 9.31 11.50
C TYR A 108 9.74 8.93 10.71
N HIS A 109 9.48 9.64 9.63
CA HIS A 109 8.40 9.27 8.72
C HIS A 109 8.78 8.02 7.93
N LEU A 110 7.82 7.13 7.74
CA LEU A 110 7.99 5.91 6.96
C LEU A 110 6.68 5.61 6.23
N ILE A 111 6.73 5.48 4.91
CA ILE A 111 5.56 5.03 4.16
C ILE A 111 5.48 3.53 4.23
N VAL A 112 4.35 3.03 4.70
CA VAL A 112 4.07 1.59 4.82
C VAL A 112 2.83 1.28 4.02
N LEU A 113 2.97 0.43 3.00
CA LEU A 113 1.88 0.02 2.11
C LEU A 113 1.58 -1.47 2.29
N ALA A 114 0.30 -1.83 2.21
CA ALA A 114 -0.12 -3.22 2.20
C ALA A 114 0.04 -3.82 0.79
N LYS A 115 0.91 -4.83 0.65
CA LYS A 115 1.14 -5.57 -0.59
C LYS A 115 0.03 -6.59 -0.87
N ASN A 116 -0.49 -7.19 0.20
CA ASN A 116 -1.51 -8.24 0.17
C ASN A 116 -2.35 -8.21 1.46
N GLU A 117 -3.28 -9.16 1.61
CA GLU A 117 -4.17 -9.27 2.77
C GLU A 117 -3.40 -9.44 4.10
N LYS A 118 -2.34 -10.25 4.11
CA LYS A 118 -1.46 -10.40 5.29
C LYS A 118 -0.83 -9.07 5.69
N GLY A 119 -0.30 -8.32 4.71
CA GLY A 119 0.25 -6.99 4.92
C GLY A 119 -0.79 -6.00 5.42
N TYR A 120 -2.01 -6.05 4.91
CA TYR A 120 -3.12 -5.21 5.40
C TYR A 120 -3.40 -5.47 6.90
N HIS A 121 -3.52 -6.72 7.31
CA HIS A 121 -3.70 -7.07 8.71
C HIS A 121 -2.48 -6.70 9.59
N ASN A 122 -1.27 -6.82 9.06
CA ASN A 122 -0.06 -6.40 9.77
C ASN A 122 0.01 -4.88 9.91
N LEU A 123 -0.36 -4.12 8.87
CA LEU A 123 -0.45 -2.65 8.93
C LEU A 123 -1.47 -2.19 9.98
N ILE A 124 -2.66 -2.83 10.05
CA ILE A 124 -3.65 -2.55 11.10
C ILE A 124 -3.05 -2.77 12.50
N LYS A 125 -2.30 -3.87 12.70
CA LYS A 125 -1.65 -4.15 13.99
C LYS A 125 -0.61 -3.09 14.33
N LEU A 126 0.26 -2.72 13.38
CA LEU A 126 1.27 -1.68 13.57
C LEU A 126 0.63 -0.34 13.96
N VAL A 127 -0.37 0.11 13.22
CA VAL A 127 -1.09 1.38 13.50
C VAL A 127 -1.79 1.30 14.85
N SER A 128 -2.53 0.23 15.14
CA SER A 128 -3.24 0.08 16.43
C SER A 128 -2.28 0.06 17.62
N ARG A 129 -1.13 -0.60 17.50
CA ARG A 129 -0.12 -0.65 18.56
C ARG A 129 0.60 0.69 18.72
N ALA A 130 0.83 1.42 17.63
CA ALA A 130 1.36 2.77 17.68
C ALA A 130 0.45 3.71 18.51
N TRP A 131 -0.86 3.58 18.39
CA TRP A 131 -1.82 4.34 19.17
C TRP A 131 -1.93 3.87 20.61
N THR A 132 -2.02 2.56 20.84
CA THR A 132 -2.30 2.01 22.18
C THR A 132 -1.07 1.90 23.08
N LYS A 133 0.12 1.71 22.50
CA LYS A 133 1.38 1.51 23.23
C LYS A 133 2.42 2.57 22.96
N GLY A 134 2.58 2.96 21.69
CA GLY A 134 3.64 3.86 21.25
C GLY A 134 3.30 5.36 21.31
N TYR A 135 2.09 5.72 21.72
CA TYR A 135 1.66 7.13 21.72
C TYR A 135 2.47 7.97 22.71
N TYR A 136 3.17 8.96 22.16
CA TYR A 136 3.80 10.05 22.90
C TYR A 136 3.89 11.26 21.96
N MET A 137 2.94 12.19 22.08
CA MET A 137 2.68 13.31 21.15
C MET A 137 2.28 12.87 19.73
N ARG A 138 2.74 11.71 19.28
CA ARG A 138 2.41 11.05 18.01
C ARG A 138 2.27 9.54 18.23
N PRO A 139 1.46 8.83 17.41
CA PRO A 139 1.39 7.37 17.44
C PRO A 139 2.66 6.81 16.77
N ARG A 140 3.58 6.25 17.56
CA ARG A 140 4.88 5.78 17.08
C ARG A 140 4.93 4.25 17.09
N THR A 141 5.45 3.70 16.02
CA THR A 141 5.98 2.33 15.98
C THR A 141 7.49 2.35 16.21
N ASP A 142 8.15 1.19 16.21
CA ASP A 142 9.60 1.08 16.25
C ASP A 142 10.09 -0.10 15.40
N ARG A 143 11.41 -0.30 15.34
CA ARG A 143 12.02 -1.39 14.57
C ARG A 143 11.59 -2.77 15.08
N ASN A 144 11.40 -2.97 16.38
CA ASN A 144 10.96 -4.24 16.96
C ASN A 144 9.56 -4.62 16.47
N GLU A 145 8.64 -3.65 16.40
CA GLU A 145 7.30 -3.88 15.88
C GLU A 145 7.32 -4.12 14.36
N LEU A 146 8.17 -3.40 13.61
CA LEU A 146 8.35 -3.61 12.19
C LEU A 146 8.89 -5.03 11.91
N GLU A 147 9.90 -5.50 12.64
CA GLU A 147 10.41 -6.88 12.53
C GLU A 147 9.33 -7.92 12.76
N LYS A 148 8.46 -7.69 13.74
CA LYS A 148 7.39 -8.61 14.09
C LYS A 148 6.27 -8.69 13.07
N TYR A 149 5.98 -7.58 12.38
CA TYR A 149 4.83 -7.44 11.49
C TYR A 149 5.20 -7.03 10.06
N HIS A 150 6.43 -7.33 9.59
CA HIS A 150 6.96 -6.92 8.28
C HIS A 150 6.30 -7.62 7.09
N GLU A 151 5.81 -8.83 7.28
CA GLU A 151 5.35 -9.70 6.19
C GLU A 151 4.19 -9.07 5.40
N GLY A 152 4.34 -9.03 4.06
CA GLY A 152 3.33 -8.51 3.14
C GLY A 152 3.25 -6.98 3.10
N LEU A 153 4.26 -6.28 3.60
CA LEU A 153 4.38 -4.82 3.54
C LEU A 153 5.40 -4.39 2.49
N ILE A 154 5.11 -3.24 1.87
CA ILE A 154 6.05 -2.47 1.05
C ILE A 154 6.40 -1.20 1.81
N ILE A 155 7.68 -0.86 1.85
CA ILE A 155 8.21 0.26 2.61
C ILE A 155 8.88 1.26 1.68
N CYS A 156 8.59 2.57 1.88
CA CYS A 156 9.29 3.65 1.20
C CYS A 156 9.90 4.62 2.22
N SER A 157 11.05 5.20 1.88
CA SER A 157 11.85 6.05 2.78
C SER A 157 11.21 7.39 3.17
N ALA A 158 10.01 7.65 2.65
CA ALA A 158 9.20 8.85 2.89
C ALA A 158 9.86 10.17 2.44
N CYS A 159 9.40 11.27 3.04
CA CYS A 159 9.85 12.65 2.77
C CYS A 159 11.14 13.00 3.54
N LEU A 160 11.52 14.28 3.58
CA LEU A 160 12.65 14.79 4.36
C LEU A 160 12.55 14.51 5.88
N GLY A 161 11.36 14.13 6.37
CA GLY A 161 11.14 13.65 7.73
C GLY A 161 11.51 12.19 7.95
N GLY A 162 11.79 11.43 6.89
CA GLY A 162 12.23 10.03 6.96
C GLY A 162 13.62 9.87 7.55
N GLU A 163 13.93 8.66 8.05
CA GLU A 163 15.21 8.40 8.72
C GLU A 163 16.39 8.61 7.76
N VAL A 164 16.35 8.00 6.58
CA VAL A 164 17.44 8.07 5.60
C VAL A 164 17.65 9.49 5.08
N PRO A 165 16.65 10.20 4.52
CA PRO A 165 16.88 11.55 4.02
C PRO A 165 17.26 12.52 5.11
N LYS A 166 16.79 12.35 6.35
CA LYS A 166 17.17 13.20 7.46
C LYS A 166 18.62 13.01 7.87
N LYS A 167 19.13 11.77 7.90
CA LYS A 167 20.54 11.49 8.16
C LYS A 167 21.44 12.04 7.05
N ILE A 168 21.03 11.92 5.79
CA ILE A 168 21.76 12.52 4.64
C ILE A 168 21.86 14.04 4.79
N THR A 169 20.75 14.72 5.09
CA THR A 169 20.75 16.19 5.24
C THR A 169 21.56 16.68 6.44
N GLN A 170 21.81 15.81 7.42
CA GLN A 170 22.68 16.07 8.58
C GLN A 170 24.15 15.70 8.34
N GLY A 171 24.50 15.19 7.15
CA GLY A 171 25.86 14.73 6.84
C GLY A 171 26.24 13.38 7.45
N LEU A 172 25.27 12.66 8.05
CA LEU A 172 25.48 11.37 8.72
C LEU A 172 25.33 10.21 7.70
N LEU A 173 26.22 10.20 6.70
CA LEU A 173 26.09 9.28 5.56
C LEU A 173 26.23 7.80 5.95
N ALA A 174 27.17 7.48 6.85
CA ALA A 174 27.35 6.11 7.35
C ALA A 174 26.09 5.61 8.07
N GLU A 175 25.49 6.42 8.93
CA GLU A 175 24.26 6.07 9.62
C GLU A 175 23.06 5.96 8.65
N ALA A 176 23.03 6.76 7.58
CA ALA A 176 22.02 6.65 6.54
C ALA A 176 22.14 5.31 5.81
N GLU A 177 23.36 4.89 5.49
CA GLU A 177 23.65 3.59 4.86
C GLU A 177 23.26 2.42 5.77
N GLU A 178 23.59 2.47 7.05
CA GLU A 178 23.17 1.48 8.05
C GLU A 178 21.64 1.37 8.12
N ALA A 179 20.92 2.48 8.08
CA ALA A 179 19.47 2.49 8.07
C ALA A 179 18.91 1.84 6.78
N ILE A 180 19.46 2.20 5.61
CA ILE A 180 19.09 1.58 4.32
C ILE A 180 19.29 0.07 4.39
N GLN A 181 20.47 -0.36 4.87
CA GLN A 181 20.80 -1.77 4.95
C GLN A 181 19.86 -2.53 5.89
N TRP A 182 19.49 -1.94 7.03
CA TRP A 182 18.54 -2.54 7.95
C TRP A 182 17.16 -2.76 7.29
N TYR A 183 16.60 -1.72 6.62
CA TYR A 183 15.33 -1.85 5.91
C TYR A 183 15.43 -2.86 4.75
N LYS A 184 16.52 -2.83 3.98
CA LYS A 184 16.73 -3.77 2.85
C LYS A 184 16.85 -5.20 3.32
N ASN A 185 17.52 -5.46 4.45
CA ASN A 185 17.64 -6.79 5.03
C ASN A 185 16.28 -7.35 5.50
N LEU A 186 15.42 -6.48 6.06
CA LEU A 186 14.12 -6.90 6.57
C LEU A 186 13.06 -7.07 5.47
N PHE A 187 13.02 -6.15 4.50
CA PHE A 187 11.94 -6.10 3.49
C PHE A 187 12.38 -6.56 2.09
N GLY A 188 13.66 -6.78 1.87
CA GLY A 188 14.18 -7.25 0.58
C GLY A 188 13.83 -6.29 -0.57
N ASP A 189 13.22 -6.82 -1.63
CA ASP A 189 12.81 -6.05 -2.81
C ASP A 189 11.53 -5.22 -2.60
N ASP A 190 10.92 -5.31 -1.43
CA ASP A 190 9.78 -4.48 -1.02
C ASP A 190 10.20 -3.20 -0.27
N TYR A 191 11.50 -2.86 -0.24
CA TYR A 191 12.01 -1.58 0.27
C TYR A 191 12.44 -0.65 -0.86
N TYR A 192 11.94 0.60 -0.83
CA TYR A 192 12.20 1.61 -1.85
C TYR A 192 12.69 2.92 -1.25
N LEU A 193 13.70 3.52 -1.88
CA LEU A 193 14.10 4.90 -1.63
C LEU A 193 13.18 5.81 -2.45
N GLU A 194 12.50 6.74 -1.76
CA GLU A 194 11.55 7.64 -2.37
C GLU A 194 12.24 8.95 -2.76
N MET A 195 12.02 9.38 -4.00
CA MET A 195 12.46 10.67 -4.49
C MET A 195 11.26 11.59 -4.69
N GLN A 196 11.22 12.70 -3.97
CA GLN A 196 10.18 13.71 -4.09
C GLN A 196 10.74 14.95 -4.80
N ARG A 197 10.08 15.36 -5.88
CA ARG A 197 10.41 16.61 -6.57
C ARG A 197 9.65 17.76 -5.92
N HIS A 198 10.37 18.74 -5.43
CA HIS A 198 9.82 20.02 -4.98
C HIS A 198 10.12 21.09 -6.02
N LYS A 199 9.15 22.02 -6.24
CA LYS A 199 9.34 23.21 -7.09
C LYS A 199 10.05 24.30 -6.30
#